data_c132bb1e76df755e4e055a179d0292de
#
_entry.id   c132bb1e76df755e4e055a179d0292de
#
_cell.length_a   1.000
_cell.length_b   1.000
_cell.length_c   1.000
_cell.angle_alpha   90.00
_cell.angle_beta   90.00
_cell.angle_gamma   90.00
#
_symmetry.space_group_name_H-M   'P 1'
#
loop_
_entity.id
_entity.type
_entity.pdbx_description
1 polymer ?
#
loop_
_entity_poly.entity_id
_entity_poly.type
_entity_poly.pdbx_seq_one_letter_code
_entity_poly.pdbx_strand_id
1 'polypeptide(L)'
;QYQHDLPTTQLKERLNFVVEKAVNLVGVNINTASPTLLKNVSGLTQATANSIVAYREENGKIMSRKEMKKIPKIGPKAYQQAAGFLRIEEGSEPLDRTNIHPESYNATKAILKALNLTTNDLGTDACKKAVSQANITSLKELTGLDDYTLKDILDSIMRPLRDYRDDYDGPILRQDILTLEDLHVNDKLEGTVRNVVDFGAFVDIG
;
A
#
# COMPACT_ATOMS: atom_id res chain seq x y z
N GLN A 1 13.04 12.92 -19.32
CA GLN A 1 13.13 12.40 -20.69
C GLN A 1 14.41 12.83 -21.41
N TYR A 2 15.09 13.88 -20.96
CA TYR A 2 16.27 14.47 -21.60
C TYR A 2 17.55 14.44 -20.76
N GLN A 3 17.60 13.57 -19.73
CA GLN A 3 18.83 13.41 -18.98
C GLN A 3 19.83 12.53 -19.78
N HIS A 4 21.08 12.96 -19.85
CA HIS A 4 22.17 12.26 -20.53
C HIS A 4 23.32 11.89 -19.57
N ASP A 5 23.21 12.25 -18.28
CA ASP A 5 24.25 12.10 -17.29
C ASP A 5 24.39 10.65 -16.77
N LEU A 6 23.33 9.85 -16.89
CA LEU A 6 23.31 8.46 -16.48
C LEU A 6 23.08 7.51 -17.66
N PRO A 7 23.76 6.35 -17.67
CA PRO A 7 23.49 5.31 -18.64
C PRO A 7 22.01 4.87 -18.58
N THR A 8 21.37 4.81 -19.75
CA THR A 8 19.92 4.49 -19.85
C THR A 8 19.54 3.17 -19.19
N THR A 9 20.44 2.18 -19.22
CA THR A 9 20.25 0.88 -18.58
C THR A 9 20.14 1.02 -17.05
N GLN A 10 21.08 1.74 -16.43
CA GLN A 10 21.07 1.95 -14.98
C GLN A 10 19.85 2.76 -14.54
N LEU A 11 19.47 3.79 -15.32
CA LEU A 11 18.26 4.55 -15.04
C LEU A 11 17.02 3.65 -15.06
N LYS A 12 16.90 2.78 -16.08
CA LYS A 12 15.78 1.86 -16.24
C LYS A 12 15.72 0.85 -15.08
N GLU A 13 16.85 0.30 -14.67
CA GLU A 13 16.94 -0.62 -13.53
C GLU A 13 16.49 0.05 -12.23
N ARG A 14 16.97 1.27 -11.98
CA ARG A 14 16.57 2.05 -10.79
C ARG A 14 15.09 2.42 -10.81
N LEU A 15 14.55 2.81 -11.94
CA LEU A 15 13.12 3.07 -12.08
C LEU A 15 12.28 1.82 -11.83
N ASN A 16 12.67 0.68 -12.40
CA ASN A 16 11.99 -0.59 -12.16
C ASN A 16 12.01 -0.97 -10.67
N PHE A 17 13.16 -0.82 -10.00
CA PHE A 17 13.28 -1.09 -8.57
C PHE A 17 12.36 -0.18 -7.72
N VAL A 18 12.30 1.12 -8.04
CA VAL A 18 11.42 2.07 -7.34
C VAL A 18 9.95 1.72 -7.57
N VAL A 19 9.57 1.37 -8.80
CA VAL A 19 8.20 0.95 -9.13
C VAL A 19 7.83 -0.33 -8.38
N GLU A 20 8.69 -1.34 -8.39
CA GLU A 20 8.46 -2.59 -7.67
C GLU A 20 8.30 -2.34 -6.16
N LYS A 21 9.19 -1.55 -5.58
CA LYS A 21 9.11 -1.18 -4.17
C LYS A 21 7.81 -0.44 -3.85
N ALA A 22 7.41 0.53 -4.66
CA ALA A 22 6.18 1.29 -4.47
C ALA A 22 4.93 0.39 -4.59
N VAL A 23 4.90 -0.49 -5.60
CA VAL A 23 3.81 -1.44 -5.84
C VAL A 23 3.62 -2.38 -4.65
N ASN A 24 4.72 -2.94 -4.12
CA ASN A 24 4.66 -3.84 -2.97
C ASN A 24 4.30 -3.09 -1.66
N LEU A 25 4.70 -1.83 -1.52
CA LEU A 25 4.37 -1.03 -0.34
C LEU A 25 2.87 -0.67 -0.30
N VAL A 26 2.33 -0.20 -1.43
CA VAL A 26 0.92 0.22 -1.53
C VAL A 26 -0.03 -0.97 -1.61
N GLY A 27 0.40 -2.07 -2.22
CA GLY A 27 -0.45 -3.19 -2.60
C GLY A 27 -1.26 -2.91 -3.87
N VAL A 28 -1.78 -3.96 -4.47
CA VAL A 28 -2.44 -3.90 -5.78
C VAL A 28 -3.78 -4.61 -5.74
N ASN A 29 -4.84 -3.96 -6.23
CA ASN A 29 -6.13 -4.64 -6.42
C ASN A 29 -6.05 -5.62 -7.59
N ILE A 30 -6.21 -6.92 -7.30
CA ILE A 30 -6.06 -8.00 -8.28
C ILE A 30 -7.11 -7.94 -9.40
N ASN A 31 -8.29 -7.36 -9.11
CA ASN A 31 -9.40 -7.31 -10.06
C ASN A 31 -9.30 -6.15 -11.05
N THR A 32 -8.59 -5.08 -10.71
CA THR A 32 -8.51 -3.86 -11.54
C THR A 32 -7.13 -3.65 -12.16
N ALA A 33 -6.08 -4.23 -11.60
CA ALA A 33 -4.71 -4.00 -12.03
C ALA A 33 -4.44 -4.52 -13.45
N SER A 34 -3.62 -3.77 -14.21
CA SER A 34 -3.12 -4.22 -15.52
C SER A 34 -2.05 -5.31 -15.37
N PRO A 35 -1.83 -6.14 -16.41
CA PRO A 35 -0.75 -7.13 -16.37
C PRO A 35 0.63 -6.52 -16.12
N THR A 36 0.85 -5.30 -16.62
CA THR A 36 2.09 -4.55 -16.44
C THR A 36 2.30 -4.13 -14.99
N LEU A 37 1.21 -3.81 -14.26
CA LEU A 37 1.28 -3.51 -12.83
C LEU A 37 1.47 -4.78 -12.01
N LEU A 38 0.72 -5.83 -12.30
CA LEU A 38 0.77 -7.12 -11.60
C LEU A 38 2.16 -7.76 -11.64
N LYS A 39 2.89 -7.66 -12.76
CA LYS A 39 4.25 -8.24 -12.86
C LYS A 39 5.26 -7.62 -11.89
N ASN A 40 4.99 -6.42 -11.38
CA ASN A 40 5.85 -5.74 -10.39
C ASN A 40 5.51 -6.16 -8.94
N VAL A 41 4.49 -6.99 -8.75
CA VAL A 41 4.19 -7.59 -7.45
C VAL A 41 5.19 -8.71 -7.18
N SER A 42 5.77 -8.72 -5.99
CA SER A 42 6.75 -9.73 -5.57
C SER A 42 6.17 -11.15 -5.74
N GLY A 43 6.95 -12.04 -6.33
CA GLY A 43 6.52 -13.41 -6.62
C GLY A 43 5.72 -13.59 -7.91
N LEU A 44 5.35 -12.53 -8.63
CA LEU A 44 4.68 -12.60 -9.93
C LEU A 44 5.66 -12.34 -11.09
N THR A 45 5.36 -12.95 -12.22
CA THR A 45 6.04 -12.78 -13.50
C THR A 45 5.05 -12.24 -14.53
N GLN A 46 5.51 -11.82 -15.71
CA GLN A 46 4.61 -11.44 -16.80
C GLN A 46 3.63 -12.58 -17.17
N ALA A 47 4.10 -13.83 -17.13
CA ALA A 47 3.27 -14.98 -17.46
C ALA A 47 2.17 -15.25 -16.42
N THR A 48 2.48 -15.11 -15.12
CA THR A 48 1.48 -15.22 -14.04
C THR A 48 0.53 -14.04 -14.01
N ALA A 49 1.02 -12.81 -14.28
CA ALA A 49 0.19 -11.62 -14.40
C ALA A 49 -0.85 -11.76 -15.52
N ASN A 50 -0.43 -12.24 -16.68
CA ASN A 50 -1.35 -12.51 -17.80
C ASN A 50 -2.38 -13.61 -17.44
N SER A 51 -1.96 -14.65 -16.70
CA SER A 51 -2.88 -15.70 -16.23
C SER A 51 -3.92 -15.19 -15.25
N ILE A 52 -3.57 -14.24 -14.38
CA ILE A 52 -4.52 -13.58 -13.46
C ILE A 52 -5.59 -12.82 -14.27
N VAL A 53 -5.15 -12.04 -15.27
CA VAL A 53 -6.07 -11.26 -16.10
C VAL A 53 -7.00 -12.16 -16.89
N ALA A 54 -6.46 -13.19 -17.57
CA ALA A 54 -7.25 -14.16 -18.30
C ALA A 54 -8.29 -14.87 -17.39
N TYR A 55 -7.85 -15.28 -16.20
CA TYR A 55 -8.73 -15.94 -15.23
C TYR A 55 -9.91 -15.07 -14.83
N ARG A 56 -9.69 -13.79 -14.51
CA ARG A 56 -10.78 -12.88 -14.11
C ARG A 56 -11.70 -12.50 -15.27
N GLU A 57 -11.19 -12.50 -16.52
CA GLU A 57 -12.00 -12.30 -17.72
C GLU A 57 -12.92 -13.49 -18.02
N GLU A 58 -12.47 -14.72 -17.76
CA GLU A 58 -13.22 -15.94 -17.98
C GLU A 58 -14.19 -16.28 -16.84
N ASN A 59 -13.76 -16.08 -15.58
CA ASN A 59 -14.50 -16.53 -14.39
C ASN A 59 -15.14 -15.39 -13.60
N GLY A 60 -14.94 -14.14 -14.01
CA GLY A 60 -15.39 -12.97 -13.28
C GLY A 60 -14.40 -12.54 -12.17
N LYS A 61 -14.87 -11.65 -11.29
CA LYS A 61 -14.03 -11.10 -10.21
C LYS A 61 -13.53 -12.20 -9.25
N ILE A 62 -12.28 -12.12 -8.90
CA ILE A 62 -11.65 -12.94 -7.87
C ILE A 62 -12.16 -12.46 -6.51
N MET A 63 -12.81 -13.34 -5.75
CA MET A 63 -13.51 -13.00 -4.51
C MET A 63 -12.70 -13.32 -3.24
N SER A 64 -11.58 -14.04 -3.35
CA SER A 64 -10.71 -14.32 -2.21
C SER A 64 -9.27 -14.59 -2.64
N ARG A 65 -8.30 -14.27 -1.76
CA ARG A 65 -6.90 -14.62 -2.00
C ARG A 65 -6.69 -16.12 -2.17
N LYS A 66 -7.52 -16.96 -1.52
CA LYS A 66 -7.47 -18.41 -1.66
C LYS A 66 -7.76 -18.89 -3.08
N GLU A 67 -8.60 -18.15 -3.80
CA GLU A 67 -8.98 -18.44 -5.18
C GLU A 67 -7.80 -18.32 -6.15
N MET A 68 -6.79 -17.50 -5.84
CA MET A 68 -5.56 -17.40 -6.62
C MET A 68 -4.84 -18.73 -6.83
N LYS A 69 -5.01 -19.68 -5.91
CA LYS A 69 -4.43 -21.04 -6.04
C LYS A 69 -5.02 -21.83 -7.20
N LYS A 70 -6.17 -21.42 -7.73
CA LYS A 70 -6.82 -22.04 -8.90
C LYS A 70 -6.31 -21.48 -10.22
N ILE A 71 -5.62 -20.32 -10.18
CA ILE A 71 -5.15 -19.64 -11.38
C ILE A 71 -3.96 -20.40 -11.98
N PRO A 72 -4.00 -20.70 -13.28
CA PRO A 72 -2.90 -21.40 -13.96
C PRO A 72 -1.57 -20.65 -13.77
N LYS A 73 -0.48 -21.39 -13.63
CA LYS A 73 0.89 -20.89 -13.42
C LYS A 73 1.17 -20.22 -12.08
N ILE A 74 0.18 -20.07 -11.19
CA ILE A 74 0.42 -19.63 -9.82
C ILE A 74 0.63 -20.85 -8.95
N GLY A 75 1.91 -21.16 -8.72
CA GLY A 75 2.31 -22.23 -7.80
C GLY A 75 2.27 -21.78 -6.34
N PRO A 76 2.43 -22.71 -5.38
CA PRO A 76 2.41 -22.42 -3.95
C PRO A 76 3.40 -21.31 -3.54
N LYS A 77 4.61 -21.34 -4.11
CA LYS A 77 5.65 -20.33 -3.82
C LYS A 77 5.27 -18.93 -4.32
N ALA A 78 4.75 -18.82 -5.55
CA ALA A 78 4.29 -17.57 -6.11
C ALA A 78 3.10 -17.01 -5.32
N TYR A 79 2.15 -17.87 -4.92
CA TYR A 79 1.04 -17.50 -4.05
C TYR A 79 1.52 -16.96 -2.71
N GLN A 80 2.42 -17.67 -2.03
CA GLN A 80 2.97 -17.28 -0.73
C GLN A 80 3.68 -15.92 -0.80
N GLN A 81 4.43 -15.66 -1.86
CA GLN A 81 5.13 -14.38 -2.01
C GLN A 81 4.21 -13.23 -2.40
N ALA A 82 3.19 -13.47 -3.22
CA ALA A 82 2.35 -12.40 -3.77
C ALA A 82 1.13 -12.07 -2.92
N ALA A 83 0.61 -13.02 -2.13
CA ALA A 83 -0.68 -12.90 -1.47
C ALA A 83 -0.82 -11.70 -0.52
N GLY A 84 0.26 -11.28 0.16
CA GLY A 84 0.26 -10.12 1.05
C GLY A 84 0.14 -8.78 0.30
N PHE A 85 0.55 -8.73 -0.97
CA PHE A 85 0.57 -7.51 -1.78
C PHE A 85 -0.63 -7.37 -2.70
N LEU A 86 -1.43 -8.43 -2.86
CA LEU A 86 -2.63 -8.41 -3.70
C LEU A 86 -3.86 -8.20 -2.82
N ARG A 87 -4.61 -7.15 -3.10
CA ARG A 87 -5.82 -6.78 -2.37
C ARG A 87 -7.08 -7.15 -3.14
N ILE A 88 -8.14 -7.49 -2.40
CA ILE A 88 -9.47 -7.78 -2.92
C ILE A 88 -10.47 -6.95 -2.12
N GLU A 89 -10.92 -5.84 -2.68
CA GLU A 89 -11.80 -4.89 -1.99
C GLU A 89 -13.21 -5.42 -1.79
N GLU A 90 -13.73 -6.13 -2.80
CA GLU A 90 -15.11 -6.67 -2.82
C GLU A 90 -15.15 -8.15 -2.41
N GLY A 91 -14.10 -8.64 -1.74
CA GLY A 91 -13.95 -10.06 -1.41
C GLY A 91 -14.86 -10.52 -0.26
N SER A 92 -15.03 -11.84 -0.18
CA SER A 92 -15.77 -12.52 0.89
C SER A 92 -15.06 -12.50 2.25
N GLU A 93 -13.73 -12.33 2.27
CA GLU A 93 -12.91 -12.25 3.49
C GLU A 93 -12.45 -10.80 3.67
N PRO A 94 -12.92 -10.09 4.70
CA PRO A 94 -12.52 -8.69 4.93
C PRO A 94 -11.02 -8.48 5.10
N LEU A 95 -10.28 -9.48 5.59
CA LEU A 95 -8.83 -9.41 5.73
C LEU A 95 -8.09 -9.35 4.38
N ASP A 96 -8.74 -9.79 3.29
CA ASP A 96 -8.16 -9.71 1.94
C ASP A 96 -8.03 -8.26 1.42
N ARG A 97 -8.65 -7.29 2.09
CA ARG A 97 -8.48 -5.85 1.82
C ARG A 97 -7.21 -5.26 2.44
N THR A 98 -6.64 -5.94 3.42
CA THR A 98 -5.51 -5.47 4.21
C THR A 98 -4.17 -5.94 3.64
N ASN A 99 -3.06 -5.44 4.20
CA ASN A 99 -1.72 -5.93 3.90
C ASN A 99 -1.37 -7.21 4.68
N ILE A 100 -2.27 -7.68 5.55
CA ILE A 100 -2.01 -8.86 6.38
C ILE A 100 -1.90 -10.09 5.48
N HIS A 101 -0.81 -10.84 5.66
CA HIS A 101 -0.60 -12.07 4.90
C HIS A 101 -1.59 -13.16 5.34
N PRO A 102 -2.09 -14.02 4.41
CA PRO A 102 -3.04 -15.09 4.75
C PRO A 102 -2.58 -16.04 5.86
N GLU A 103 -1.27 -16.24 6.03
CA GLU A 103 -0.70 -17.05 7.12
C GLU A 103 -1.00 -16.46 8.51
N SER A 104 -1.12 -15.15 8.60
CA SER A 104 -1.39 -14.42 9.84
C SER A 104 -2.88 -14.27 10.14
N TYR A 105 -3.79 -14.74 9.27
CA TYR A 105 -5.24 -14.57 9.48
C TYR A 105 -5.75 -15.19 10.77
N ASN A 106 -5.26 -16.37 11.14
CA ASN A 106 -5.67 -17.02 12.39
C ASN A 106 -5.24 -16.20 13.61
N ALA A 107 -4.02 -15.70 13.63
CA ALA A 107 -3.52 -14.82 14.67
C ALA A 107 -4.28 -13.49 14.72
N THR A 108 -4.55 -12.88 13.56
CA THR A 108 -5.34 -11.65 13.45
C THR A 108 -6.76 -11.84 14.00
N LYS A 109 -7.43 -12.94 13.63
CA LYS A 109 -8.76 -13.26 14.15
C LYS A 109 -8.75 -13.51 15.67
N ALA A 110 -7.70 -14.12 16.21
CA ALA A 110 -7.53 -14.28 17.66
C ALA A 110 -7.34 -12.92 18.36
N ILE A 111 -6.55 -12.01 17.78
CA ILE A 111 -6.39 -10.63 18.29
C ILE A 111 -7.73 -9.89 18.28
N LEU A 112 -8.46 -9.90 17.15
CA LEU A 112 -9.76 -9.24 17.07
C LEU A 112 -10.73 -9.78 18.11
N LYS A 113 -10.79 -11.10 18.29
CA LYS A 113 -11.62 -11.73 19.32
C LYS A 113 -11.22 -11.32 20.74
N ALA A 114 -9.93 -11.23 21.04
CA ALA A 114 -9.44 -10.77 22.34
C ALA A 114 -9.80 -9.31 22.64
N LEU A 115 -9.92 -8.50 21.58
CA LEU A 115 -10.34 -7.10 21.65
C LEU A 115 -11.87 -6.91 21.54
N ASN A 116 -12.66 -8.00 21.53
CA ASN A 116 -14.10 -7.99 21.29
C ASN A 116 -14.51 -7.31 19.98
N LEU A 117 -13.70 -7.47 18.94
CA LEU A 117 -13.91 -6.94 17.60
C LEU A 117 -14.18 -8.07 16.61
N THR A 118 -14.83 -7.71 15.50
CA THR A 118 -15.05 -8.57 14.33
C THR A 118 -14.22 -8.09 13.14
N THR A 119 -14.13 -8.91 12.11
CA THR A 119 -13.46 -8.52 10.84
C THR A 119 -14.19 -7.38 10.09
N ASN A 120 -15.42 -7.03 10.47
CA ASN A 120 -16.16 -5.91 9.92
C ASN A 120 -15.81 -4.58 10.60
N ASP A 121 -15.19 -4.63 11.78
CA ASP A 121 -14.84 -3.43 12.55
C ASP A 121 -13.48 -2.84 12.16
N LEU A 122 -12.80 -3.42 11.16
CA LEU A 122 -11.50 -2.97 10.67
C LEU A 122 -11.56 -1.49 10.24
N GLY A 123 -10.60 -0.70 10.74
CA GLY A 123 -10.47 0.72 10.41
C GLY A 123 -11.44 1.65 11.12
N THR A 124 -12.42 1.14 11.88
CA THR A 124 -13.37 1.96 12.64
C THR A 124 -12.71 2.62 13.87
N ASP A 125 -13.33 3.68 14.37
CA ASP A 125 -12.84 4.35 15.57
C ASP A 125 -12.91 3.46 16.82
N ALA A 126 -13.86 2.53 16.86
CA ALA A 126 -13.94 1.50 17.89
C ALA A 126 -12.71 0.59 17.85
N CYS A 127 -12.30 0.17 16.67
CA CYS A 127 -11.08 -0.63 16.47
C CYS A 127 -9.83 0.13 16.90
N LYS A 128 -9.66 1.40 16.47
CA LYS A 128 -8.53 2.24 16.85
C LYS A 128 -8.42 2.42 18.36
N LYS A 129 -9.55 2.66 19.04
CA LYS A 129 -9.61 2.77 20.52
C LYS A 129 -9.25 1.47 21.21
N ALA A 130 -9.81 0.36 20.76
CA ALA A 130 -9.53 -0.96 21.34
C ALA A 130 -8.05 -1.35 21.20
N VAL A 131 -7.46 -1.10 20.04
CA VAL A 131 -6.03 -1.35 19.80
C VAL A 131 -5.16 -0.43 20.65
N SER A 132 -5.50 0.85 20.80
CA SER A 132 -4.73 1.81 21.61
C SER A 132 -4.72 1.44 23.11
N GLN A 133 -5.78 0.78 23.60
CA GLN A 133 -5.91 0.34 24.97
C GLN A 133 -5.43 -1.10 25.20
N ALA A 134 -5.04 -1.79 24.14
CA ALA A 134 -4.67 -3.18 24.19
C ALA A 134 -3.35 -3.42 24.94
N ASN A 135 -3.30 -4.48 25.74
CA ASN A 135 -2.06 -4.94 26.33
C ASN A 135 -1.27 -5.78 25.30
N ILE A 136 -0.22 -5.17 24.72
CA ILE A 136 0.61 -5.79 23.70
C ILE A 136 1.24 -7.10 24.17
N THR A 137 1.67 -7.15 25.44
CA THR A 137 2.29 -8.36 26.02
C THR A 137 1.31 -9.54 26.02
N SER A 138 0.06 -9.32 26.44
CA SER A 138 -0.97 -10.35 26.43
C SER A 138 -1.34 -10.82 25.02
N LEU A 139 -1.36 -9.90 24.04
CA LEU A 139 -1.60 -10.25 22.64
C LEU A 139 -0.45 -11.06 22.05
N LYS A 140 0.78 -10.76 22.43
CA LYS A 140 1.96 -11.52 22.04
C LYS A 140 1.94 -12.93 22.58
N GLU A 141 1.63 -13.10 23.86
CA GLU A 141 1.48 -14.42 24.50
C GLU A 141 0.36 -15.25 23.85
N LEU A 142 -0.75 -14.61 23.51
CA LEU A 142 -1.90 -15.26 22.86
C LEU A 142 -1.57 -15.77 21.47
N THR A 143 -0.78 -15.01 20.69
CA THR A 143 -0.55 -15.28 19.26
C THR A 143 0.79 -15.95 18.97
N GLY A 144 1.77 -15.85 19.89
CA GLY A 144 3.13 -16.32 19.70
C GLY A 144 3.92 -15.55 18.61
N LEU A 145 3.41 -14.36 18.21
CA LEU A 145 4.03 -13.52 17.19
C LEU A 145 5.19 -12.70 17.77
N ASP A 146 6.13 -12.33 16.91
CA ASP A 146 7.17 -11.35 17.24
C ASP A 146 6.59 -9.93 17.30
N ASP A 147 7.37 -9.00 17.90
CA ASP A 147 6.93 -7.63 18.13
C ASP A 147 6.68 -6.86 16.81
N TYR A 148 7.47 -7.14 15.77
CA TYR A 148 7.33 -6.49 14.46
C TYR A 148 6.06 -6.95 13.75
N THR A 149 5.86 -8.25 13.64
CA THR A 149 4.67 -8.84 13.00
C THR A 149 3.38 -8.45 13.76
N LEU A 150 3.41 -8.44 15.09
CA LEU A 150 2.26 -8.00 15.87
C LEU A 150 1.93 -6.54 15.61
N LYS A 151 2.94 -5.65 15.60
CA LYS A 151 2.76 -4.24 15.31
C LYS A 151 2.21 -4.01 13.91
N ASP A 152 2.75 -4.69 12.91
CA ASP A 152 2.28 -4.58 11.52
C ASP A 152 0.82 -5.03 11.38
N ILE A 153 0.41 -6.08 12.09
CA ILE A 153 -0.98 -6.53 12.12
C ILE A 153 -1.87 -5.48 12.78
N LEU A 154 -1.47 -4.93 13.93
CA LEU A 154 -2.24 -3.91 14.63
C LEU A 154 -2.39 -2.64 13.78
N ASP A 155 -1.34 -2.18 13.13
CA ASP A 155 -1.39 -1.05 12.20
C ASP A 155 -2.32 -1.33 11.01
N SER A 156 -2.27 -2.53 10.45
CA SER A 156 -3.13 -2.95 9.34
C SER A 156 -4.60 -3.10 9.74
N ILE A 157 -4.89 -3.48 10.98
CA ILE A 157 -6.24 -3.53 11.53
C ILE A 157 -6.81 -2.11 11.71
N MET A 158 -5.99 -1.18 12.18
CA MET A 158 -6.39 0.22 12.37
C MET A 158 -6.59 0.96 11.05
N ARG A 159 -5.79 0.63 10.03
CA ARG A 159 -5.76 1.31 8.72
C ARG A 159 -5.75 0.30 7.58
N PRO A 160 -6.85 -0.43 7.32
CA PRO A 160 -6.89 -1.52 6.35
C PRO A 160 -6.62 -1.06 4.90
N LEU A 161 -6.94 0.19 4.58
CA LEU A 161 -6.75 0.80 3.26
C LEU A 161 -5.71 1.93 3.29
N ARG A 162 -4.71 1.85 4.18
CA ARG A 162 -3.68 2.89 4.27
C ARG A 162 -3.05 3.12 2.89
N ASP A 163 -3.14 4.35 2.42
CA ASP A 163 -2.33 4.84 1.32
C ASP A 163 -1.07 5.48 1.92
N TYR A 164 0.09 4.95 1.55
CA TYR A 164 1.37 5.50 2.04
C TYR A 164 1.64 6.92 1.52
N ARG A 165 0.88 7.37 0.52
CA ARG A 165 0.94 8.76 0.05
C ARG A 165 0.38 9.74 1.06
N ASP A 166 -0.51 9.28 1.94
CA ASP A 166 -1.08 10.11 3.02
C ASP A 166 -0.05 10.43 4.11
N ASP A 167 1.07 9.70 4.16
CA ASP A 167 2.17 9.95 5.09
C ASP A 167 3.18 10.99 4.55
N TYR A 168 3.04 11.41 3.29
CA TYR A 168 3.87 12.45 2.70
C TYR A 168 3.09 13.75 2.64
N ASP A 169 3.72 14.83 3.08
CA ASP A 169 3.19 16.16 2.87
C ASP A 169 3.02 16.37 1.36
N GLY A 170 1.78 16.56 0.93
CA GLY A 170 1.47 16.90 -0.45
C GLY A 170 2.09 18.25 -0.83
N PRO A 171 2.19 18.55 -2.12
CA PRO A 171 2.59 19.90 -2.53
C PRO A 171 1.61 20.90 -1.93
N ILE A 172 2.13 22.01 -1.42
CA ILE A 172 1.32 23.13 -0.92
C ILE A 172 0.62 23.71 -2.14
N LEU A 173 -0.64 23.34 -2.34
CA LEU A 173 -1.49 23.89 -3.40
C LEU A 173 -2.37 24.97 -2.76
N ARG A 174 -2.08 26.22 -3.05
CA ARG A 174 -2.95 27.35 -2.67
C ARG A 174 -3.99 27.57 -3.75
N GLN A 175 -5.24 27.68 -3.34
CA GLN A 175 -6.36 27.97 -4.25
C GLN A 175 -6.65 29.47 -4.36
N ASP A 176 -6.09 30.25 -3.45
CA ASP A 176 -6.28 31.71 -3.30
C ASP A 176 -5.27 32.54 -4.12
N ILE A 177 -4.18 31.96 -4.60
CA ILE A 177 -3.17 32.61 -5.43
C ILE A 177 -3.07 31.84 -6.76
N LEU A 178 -3.72 32.33 -7.78
CA LEU A 178 -3.75 31.76 -9.11
C LEU A 178 -2.88 32.53 -10.11
N THR A 179 -2.60 33.77 -9.85
CA THR A 179 -1.83 34.65 -10.73
C THR A 179 -0.85 35.52 -9.94
N LEU A 180 0.15 36.08 -10.65
CA LEU A 180 1.10 37.04 -10.05
C LEU A 180 0.43 38.32 -9.53
N GLU A 181 -0.75 38.63 -10.04
CA GLU A 181 -1.53 39.83 -9.63
C GLU A 181 -2.20 39.62 -8.26
N ASP A 182 -2.37 38.41 -7.80
CA ASP A 182 -2.93 38.04 -6.50
C ASP A 182 -1.92 38.25 -5.36
N LEU A 183 -0.63 38.50 -5.68
CA LEU A 183 0.43 38.72 -4.69
C LEU A 183 0.57 40.16 -4.29
N HIS A 184 0.52 40.45 -2.99
CA HIS A 184 0.67 41.80 -2.46
C HIS A 184 1.96 41.95 -1.64
N VAL A 185 2.48 43.13 -1.60
CA VAL A 185 3.69 43.48 -0.82
C VAL A 185 3.40 43.26 0.67
N ASN A 186 4.27 42.47 1.34
CA ASN A 186 4.19 42.04 2.74
C ASN A 186 3.28 40.81 2.99
N ASP A 187 2.81 40.11 1.97
CA ASP A 187 2.14 38.83 2.16
C ASP A 187 3.11 37.82 2.80
N LYS A 188 2.61 37.09 3.79
CA LYS A 188 3.34 35.99 4.41
C LYS A 188 2.91 34.69 3.75
N LEU A 189 3.82 34.10 3.02
CA LEU A 189 3.60 32.87 2.26
C LEU A 189 4.42 31.73 2.83
N GLU A 190 3.83 30.55 2.90
CA GLU A 190 4.55 29.32 3.11
C GLU A 190 4.97 28.75 1.76
N GLY A 191 6.19 28.26 1.66
CA GLY A 191 6.69 27.70 0.40
C GLY A 191 7.73 26.63 0.61
N THR A 192 7.95 25.82 -0.41
CA THR A 192 8.98 24.77 -0.44
C THR A 192 10.19 25.27 -1.20
N VAL A 193 11.38 25.28 -0.56
CA VAL A 193 12.63 25.63 -1.22
C VAL A 193 12.99 24.55 -2.24
N ARG A 194 13.01 24.90 -3.52
CA ARG A 194 13.33 23.98 -4.63
C ARG A 194 14.80 23.99 -5.00
N ASN A 195 15.43 25.14 -4.98
CA ASN A 195 16.83 25.29 -5.33
C ASN A 195 17.46 26.46 -4.60
N VAL A 196 18.74 26.34 -4.24
CA VAL A 196 19.54 27.41 -3.62
C VAL A 196 20.75 27.66 -4.51
N VAL A 197 20.94 28.94 -4.86
CA VAL A 197 22.03 29.44 -5.71
C VAL A 197 22.72 30.60 -5.03
N ASP A 198 23.90 31.01 -5.50
CA ASP A 198 24.72 32.04 -4.86
C ASP A 198 24.02 33.41 -4.70
N PHE A 199 23.03 33.71 -5.53
CA PHE A 199 22.27 34.95 -5.50
C PHE A 199 20.88 34.83 -4.86
N GLY A 200 20.47 33.67 -4.32
CA GLY A 200 19.19 33.50 -3.66
C GLY A 200 18.64 32.08 -3.66
N ALA A 201 17.37 31.92 -3.31
CA ALA A 201 16.66 30.66 -3.31
C ALA A 201 15.39 30.73 -4.16
N PHE A 202 15.13 29.65 -4.92
CA PHE A 202 13.86 29.45 -5.61
C PHE A 202 12.91 28.73 -4.68
N VAL A 203 11.77 29.36 -4.40
CA VAL A 203 10.75 28.86 -3.49
C VAL A 203 9.46 28.67 -4.26
N ASP A 204 8.93 27.48 -4.17
CA ASP A 204 7.62 27.14 -4.72
C ASP A 204 6.56 27.49 -3.67
N ILE A 205 5.61 28.31 -4.01
CA ILE A 205 4.55 28.83 -3.13
C ILE A 205 3.17 28.23 -3.44
N GLY A 206 3.09 27.26 -4.36
CA GLY A 206 1.86 26.58 -4.76
C GLY A 206 1.38 26.90 -6.16
#